data_82087d3c5b047be9ab12ded94973ddcb
#
_entry.id   82087d3c5b047be9ab12ded94973ddcb
#
_cell.length_a   1.000
_cell.length_b   1.000
_cell.length_c   1.000
_cell.angle_alpha   90.00
_cell.angle_beta   90.00
_cell.angle_gamma   90.00
#
_symmetry.space_group_name_H-M   'P 1'
#
loop_
_entity.id
_entity.type
_entity.pdbx_description
1 polymer ?
#
loop_
_entity_poly.entity_id
_entity_poly.type
_entity_poly.pdbx_seq_one_letter_code
_entity_poly.pdbx_strand_id
1 'polypeptide(L)'
;ALTSANTSGKKIVVLSHSFASPTFKKLFGDFKTKYPTAELVTYDAIPYTANLDAAQEVFGHRALPVYDLSKSKLVISFQADFLGDFNAQSLETSYAAARMPGENMMEHIQVESNMSLTGANADTRIPLKPSAVNKLLIEVYNGLNGGTSDKTATDLVNKLQAQGSNAVVLADGSKAAIVLSHLINQKLNSSAFTGKANLLKEYDGARYQEFLSWMNG
;
A
#
# COMPACT_ATOMS: atom_id res chain seq x y z
N ALA A 1 14.32 -29.19 -24.46
CA ALA A 1 14.79 -27.80 -24.29
C ALA A 1 15.42 -27.60 -22.89
N LEU A 2 14.67 -27.73 -21.78
CA LEU A 2 15.18 -27.47 -20.42
C LEU A 2 16.38 -28.38 -20.04
N THR A 3 16.29 -29.68 -20.32
CA THR A 3 17.39 -30.63 -20.06
C THR A 3 18.64 -30.26 -20.83
N SER A 4 18.51 -29.92 -22.11
CA SER A 4 19.64 -29.50 -22.94
C SER A 4 20.26 -28.19 -22.44
N ALA A 5 19.44 -27.20 -22.06
CA ALA A 5 19.93 -25.97 -21.48
C ALA A 5 20.71 -26.18 -20.19
N ASN A 6 20.17 -27.01 -19.29
CA ASN A 6 20.81 -27.34 -18.03
C ASN A 6 22.15 -28.10 -18.23
N THR A 7 22.17 -29.08 -19.14
CA THR A 7 23.39 -29.84 -19.46
C THR A 7 24.50 -28.96 -20.06
N SER A 8 24.12 -27.96 -20.84
CA SER A 8 25.05 -27.00 -21.45
C SER A 8 25.39 -25.79 -20.53
N GLY A 9 24.93 -25.81 -19.29
CA GLY A 9 25.16 -24.73 -18.32
C GLY A 9 24.48 -23.40 -18.66
N LYS A 10 23.49 -23.41 -19.60
CA LYS A 10 22.75 -22.22 -19.97
C LYS A 10 21.79 -21.80 -18.85
N LYS A 11 21.68 -20.49 -18.64
CA LYS A 11 20.74 -19.89 -17.70
C LYS A 11 19.30 -20.21 -18.13
N ILE A 12 18.49 -20.68 -17.19
CA ILE A 12 17.05 -20.89 -17.35
C ILE A 12 16.35 -19.81 -16.52
N VAL A 13 15.53 -18.99 -17.14
CA VAL A 13 14.76 -17.96 -16.41
C VAL A 13 13.29 -18.33 -16.45
N VAL A 14 12.68 -18.36 -15.26
CA VAL A 14 11.23 -18.45 -15.08
C VAL A 14 10.72 -17.04 -14.79
N LEU A 15 10.05 -16.43 -15.76
CA LEU A 15 9.41 -15.13 -15.59
C LEU A 15 7.97 -15.32 -15.12
N SER A 16 7.59 -14.68 -14.04
CA SER A 16 6.24 -14.76 -13.45
C SER A 16 5.83 -13.41 -12.85
N HIS A 17 4.55 -13.24 -12.53
CA HIS A 17 4.11 -12.19 -11.64
C HIS A 17 4.53 -12.52 -10.19
N SER A 18 4.52 -11.50 -9.31
CA SER A 18 4.79 -11.73 -7.89
C SER A 18 3.67 -12.55 -7.25
N PHE A 19 4.03 -13.41 -6.31
CA PHE A 19 3.09 -14.26 -5.58
C PHE A 19 3.62 -14.58 -4.19
N ALA A 20 2.71 -14.90 -3.28
CA ALA A 20 3.03 -15.29 -1.91
C ALA A 20 2.64 -16.75 -1.60
N SER A 21 2.43 -17.58 -2.63
CA SER A 21 2.02 -18.97 -2.46
C SER A 21 3.16 -19.83 -1.92
N PRO A 22 3.04 -20.42 -0.72
CA PRO A 22 4.04 -21.38 -0.20
C PRO A 22 4.18 -22.59 -1.11
N THR A 23 3.08 -23.04 -1.71
CA THR A 23 3.07 -24.16 -2.68
C THR A 23 3.92 -23.85 -3.90
N PHE A 24 3.78 -22.64 -4.46
CA PHE A 24 4.60 -22.23 -5.60
C PHE A 24 6.09 -22.10 -5.21
N LYS A 25 6.38 -21.52 -4.04
CA LYS A 25 7.77 -21.44 -3.53
C LYS A 25 8.40 -22.81 -3.42
N LYS A 26 7.66 -23.80 -2.89
CA LYS A 26 8.11 -25.19 -2.81
C LYS A 26 8.31 -25.79 -4.20
N LEU A 27 7.33 -25.67 -5.10
CA LEU A 27 7.40 -26.18 -6.47
C LEU A 27 8.59 -25.60 -7.24
N PHE A 28 8.84 -24.30 -7.11
CA PHE A 28 10.02 -23.67 -7.71
C PHE A 28 11.33 -24.18 -7.09
N GLY A 29 11.35 -24.44 -5.78
CA GLY A 29 12.49 -25.07 -5.11
C GLY A 29 12.79 -26.47 -5.67
N ASP A 30 11.76 -27.30 -5.84
CA ASP A 30 11.88 -28.63 -6.46
C ASP A 30 12.34 -28.53 -7.93
N PHE A 31 11.82 -27.56 -8.67
CA PHE A 31 12.25 -27.27 -10.05
C PHE A 31 13.74 -26.88 -10.10
N LYS A 32 14.18 -25.98 -9.19
CA LYS A 32 15.58 -25.53 -9.11
C LYS A 32 16.52 -26.67 -8.71
N THR A 33 16.06 -27.61 -7.88
CA THR A 33 16.84 -28.81 -7.54
C THR A 33 17.10 -29.65 -8.80
N LYS A 34 16.12 -29.76 -9.69
CA LYS A 34 16.26 -30.49 -10.96
C LYS A 34 17.04 -29.70 -12.02
N TYR A 35 16.92 -28.36 -12.01
CA TYR A 35 17.56 -27.45 -12.94
C TYR A 35 18.32 -26.35 -12.18
N PRO A 36 19.56 -26.62 -11.71
CA PRO A 36 20.31 -25.70 -10.86
C PRO A 36 20.59 -24.32 -11.44
N THR A 37 20.61 -24.19 -12.79
CA THR A 37 20.77 -22.91 -13.50
C THR A 37 19.49 -22.09 -13.56
N ALA A 38 18.36 -22.60 -12.98
CA ALA A 38 17.10 -21.91 -13.00
C ALA A 38 17.04 -20.76 -12.00
N GLU A 39 16.54 -19.62 -12.48
CA GLU A 39 16.27 -18.42 -11.67
C GLU A 39 14.83 -17.98 -11.84
N LEU A 40 14.23 -17.50 -10.74
CA LEU A 40 12.93 -16.87 -10.77
C LEU A 40 13.11 -15.36 -10.86
N VAL A 41 12.44 -14.76 -11.84
CA VAL A 41 12.33 -13.32 -12.00
C VAL A 41 10.86 -12.95 -11.92
N THR A 42 10.53 -11.99 -11.06
CA THR A 42 9.15 -11.52 -10.90
C THR A 42 8.99 -10.15 -11.56
N TYR A 43 7.85 -9.97 -12.24
CA TYR A 43 7.46 -8.69 -12.83
C TYR A 43 5.97 -8.44 -12.59
N ASP A 44 5.66 -7.27 -12.04
CA ASP A 44 4.30 -6.77 -11.91
C ASP A 44 4.19 -5.45 -12.67
N ALA A 45 3.18 -5.33 -13.53
CA ALA A 45 2.92 -4.08 -14.27
C ALA A 45 2.52 -2.95 -13.32
N ILE A 46 1.81 -3.29 -12.23
CA ILE A 46 1.47 -2.39 -11.13
C ILE A 46 1.98 -3.02 -9.84
N PRO A 47 3.24 -2.74 -9.45
CA PRO A 47 3.86 -3.38 -8.29
C PRO A 47 3.45 -2.70 -6.98
N TYR A 48 3.37 -3.48 -5.89
CA TYR A 48 3.24 -2.94 -4.53
C TYR A 48 4.58 -2.46 -3.93
N THR A 49 5.57 -2.20 -4.76
CA THR A 49 6.92 -1.83 -4.30
C THR A 49 6.91 -0.61 -3.41
N ALA A 50 6.16 0.45 -3.80
CA ALA A 50 6.07 1.67 -3.00
C ALA A 50 5.52 1.41 -1.59
N ASN A 51 4.51 0.54 -1.47
CA ASN A 51 3.90 0.16 -0.20
C ASN A 51 4.84 -0.71 0.65
N LEU A 52 5.54 -1.66 0.02
CA LEU A 52 6.52 -2.53 0.68
C LEU A 52 7.73 -1.74 1.19
N ASP A 53 8.24 -0.82 0.36
CA ASP A 53 9.39 0.02 0.70
C ASP A 53 9.04 1.08 1.75
N ALA A 54 7.82 1.62 1.73
CA ALA A 54 7.32 2.50 2.78
C ALA A 54 7.19 1.78 4.12
N ALA A 55 6.66 0.55 4.12
CA ALA A 55 6.59 -0.27 5.32
C ALA A 55 7.98 -0.62 5.88
N GLN A 56 8.93 -0.96 5.00
CA GLN A 56 10.33 -1.18 5.40
C GLN A 56 10.94 0.05 6.06
N GLU A 57 10.67 1.26 5.53
CA GLU A 57 11.21 2.51 6.05
C GLU A 57 10.62 2.86 7.42
N VAL A 58 9.31 2.66 7.61
CA VAL A 58 8.62 3.10 8.83
C VAL A 58 8.61 2.02 9.91
N PHE A 59 8.49 0.75 9.55
CA PHE A 59 8.29 -0.37 10.49
C PHE A 59 9.48 -1.34 10.53
N GLY A 60 10.48 -1.19 9.69
CA GLY A 60 11.67 -2.04 9.66
C GLY A 60 11.44 -3.41 9.00
N HIS A 61 10.30 -3.65 8.39
CA HIS A 61 10.01 -4.89 7.68
C HIS A 61 9.26 -4.64 6.36
N ARG A 62 9.60 -5.42 5.34
CA ARG A 62 9.07 -5.26 3.98
C ARG A 62 7.81 -6.12 3.79
N ALA A 63 6.69 -5.63 4.31
CA ALA A 63 5.40 -6.31 4.24
C ALA A 63 4.24 -5.30 4.17
N LEU A 64 3.10 -5.70 3.59
CA LEU A 64 1.93 -4.84 3.52
C LEU A 64 1.27 -4.74 4.90
N PRO A 65 1.05 -3.53 5.43
CA PRO A 65 0.35 -3.36 6.69
C PRO A 65 -1.12 -3.79 6.57
N VAL A 66 -1.65 -4.38 7.64
CA VAL A 66 -3.05 -4.81 7.71
C VAL A 66 -3.86 -3.75 8.46
N TYR A 67 -4.93 -3.28 7.83
CA TYR A 67 -5.87 -2.32 8.40
C TYR A 67 -7.19 -2.99 8.81
N ASP A 68 -7.83 -2.43 9.84
CA ASP A 68 -9.20 -2.76 10.26
C ASP A 68 -9.92 -1.45 10.59
N LEU A 69 -10.89 -1.09 9.76
CA LEU A 69 -11.65 0.16 9.89
C LEU A 69 -12.84 0.04 10.85
N SER A 70 -13.19 -1.16 11.33
CA SER A 70 -14.44 -1.43 12.06
C SER A 70 -14.65 -0.57 13.32
N LYS A 71 -13.55 -0.07 13.91
CA LYS A 71 -13.57 0.80 15.11
C LYS A 71 -13.22 2.24 14.82
N SER A 72 -12.95 2.58 13.57
CA SER A 72 -12.60 3.95 13.19
C SER A 72 -13.82 4.87 13.24
N LYS A 73 -13.61 6.13 13.62
CA LYS A 73 -14.59 7.21 13.59
C LYS A 73 -14.34 8.19 12.46
N LEU A 74 -13.11 8.20 11.94
CA LEU A 74 -12.69 9.04 10.84
C LEU A 74 -11.70 8.27 9.95
N VAL A 75 -11.96 8.24 8.66
CA VAL A 75 -10.97 7.87 7.66
C VAL A 75 -10.73 9.07 6.74
N ILE A 76 -9.46 9.43 6.55
CA ILE A 76 -9.04 10.39 5.52
C ILE A 76 -8.15 9.63 4.55
N SER A 77 -8.58 9.54 3.30
CA SER A 77 -7.89 8.82 2.26
C SER A 77 -7.31 9.78 1.22
N PHE A 78 -6.04 9.62 0.88
CA PHE A 78 -5.33 10.35 -0.15
C PHE A 78 -5.04 9.42 -1.33
N GLN A 79 -5.88 9.47 -2.34
CA GLN A 79 -5.85 8.64 -3.56
C GLN A 79 -5.95 7.12 -3.33
N ALA A 80 -6.13 6.65 -2.11
CA ALA A 80 -6.28 5.23 -1.85
C ALA A 80 -7.71 4.78 -2.17
N ASP A 81 -7.87 3.97 -3.21
CA ASP A 81 -9.17 3.36 -3.58
C ASP A 81 -9.39 2.07 -2.78
N PHE A 82 -9.56 2.21 -1.46
CA PHE A 82 -9.60 1.08 -0.53
C PHE A 82 -10.90 0.25 -0.57
N LEU A 83 -11.91 0.70 -1.30
CA LEU A 83 -13.09 -0.10 -1.66
C LEU A 83 -12.95 -0.73 -3.06
N GLY A 84 -11.87 -0.43 -3.76
CA GLY A 84 -11.50 -0.99 -5.04
C GLY A 84 -10.24 -1.85 -4.93
N ASP A 85 -9.12 -1.37 -5.49
CA ASP A 85 -7.82 -2.08 -5.47
C ASP A 85 -6.82 -1.36 -4.55
N PHE A 86 -6.71 -1.80 -3.30
CA PHE A 86 -5.80 -1.22 -2.32
C PHE A 86 -5.04 -2.30 -1.55
N ASN A 87 -3.73 -2.36 -1.73
CA ASN A 87 -2.82 -3.22 -0.96
C ASN A 87 -3.20 -4.72 -0.92
N ALA A 88 -3.93 -5.21 -1.93
CA ALA A 88 -4.45 -6.57 -1.96
C ALA A 88 -5.23 -6.97 -0.68
N GLN A 89 -5.86 -6.00 -0.03
CA GLN A 89 -6.71 -6.20 1.16
C GLN A 89 -8.15 -5.90 0.81
N SER A 90 -9.04 -6.66 1.42
CA SER A 90 -10.47 -6.41 1.40
C SER A 90 -10.82 -5.61 2.66
N LEU A 91 -11.10 -4.32 2.50
CA LEU A 91 -11.49 -3.43 3.60
C LEU A 91 -13.00 -3.19 3.66
N GLU A 92 -13.77 -3.70 2.70
CA GLU A 92 -15.20 -3.44 2.53
C GLU A 92 -16.01 -3.89 3.76
N THR A 93 -15.70 -5.06 4.33
CA THR A 93 -16.38 -5.58 5.51
C THR A 93 -16.16 -4.69 6.73
N SER A 94 -14.91 -4.27 6.99
CA SER A 94 -14.59 -3.41 8.12
C SER A 94 -15.11 -1.98 7.90
N TYR A 95 -15.07 -1.49 6.67
CA TYR A 95 -15.68 -0.22 6.28
C TYR A 95 -17.20 -0.24 6.49
N ALA A 96 -17.90 -1.26 5.98
CA ALA A 96 -19.34 -1.39 6.15
C ALA A 96 -19.73 -1.43 7.63
N ALA A 97 -18.98 -2.16 8.46
CA ALA A 97 -19.21 -2.20 9.91
C ALA A 97 -19.07 -0.82 10.57
N ALA A 98 -18.07 -0.02 10.16
CA ALA A 98 -17.86 1.34 10.66
C ALA A 98 -18.89 2.35 10.12
N ARG A 99 -19.51 2.04 8.98
CA ARG A 99 -20.52 2.90 8.31
C ARG A 99 -21.97 2.51 8.63
N MET A 100 -22.20 1.68 9.63
CA MET A 100 -23.56 1.41 10.10
C MET A 100 -24.20 2.71 10.57
N PRO A 101 -25.42 3.04 10.06
CA PRO A 101 -26.10 4.29 10.43
C PRO A 101 -26.32 4.39 11.94
N GLY A 102 -26.03 5.58 12.51
CA GLY A 102 -26.18 5.86 13.93
C GLY A 102 -25.21 6.94 14.40
N GLU A 103 -25.25 7.27 15.68
CA GLU A 103 -24.41 8.32 16.30
C GLU A 103 -22.90 8.03 16.19
N ASN A 104 -22.56 6.79 15.98
CA ASN A 104 -21.18 6.32 15.92
C ASN A 104 -20.68 6.03 14.49
N MET A 105 -21.43 6.42 13.46
CA MET A 105 -21.04 6.22 12.07
C MET A 105 -19.72 6.93 11.77
N MET A 106 -18.79 6.21 11.12
CA MET A 106 -17.49 6.75 10.73
C MET A 106 -17.63 7.84 9.66
N GLU A 107 -16.99 8.99 9.85
CA GLU A 107 -16.85 10.00 8.81
C GLU A 107 -15.78 9.58 7.80
N HIS A 108 -16.08 9.72 6.50
CA HIS A 108 -15.15 9.41 5.42
C HIS A 108 -14.87 10.64 4.56
N ILE A 109 -13.60 11.04 4.52
CA ILE A 109 -13.08 12.12 3.67
C ILE A 109 -12.14 11.54 2.63
N GLN A 110 -12.45 11.75 1.34
CA GLN A 110 -11.63 11.30 0.22
C GLN A 110 -10.97 12.47 -0.49
N VAL A 111 -9.65 12.50 -0.55
CA VAL A 111 -8.85 13.46 -1.32
C VAL A 111 -8.29 12.75 -2.54
N GLU A 112 -8.76 13.10 -3.73
CA GLU A 112 -8.41 12.36 -4.95
C GLU A 112 -8.52 13.21 -6.21
N SER A 113 -7.88 12.78 -7.29
CA SER A 113 -7.93 13.46 -8.58
C SER A 113 -9.11 13.01 -9.42
N ASN A 114 -9.30 11.71 -9.55
CA ASN A 114 -10.43 11.09 -10.26
C ASN A 114 -11.40 10.51 -9.24
N MET A 115 -12.68 10.48 -9.57
CA MET A 115 -13.66 9.85 -8.71
C MET A 115 -13.49 8.32 -8.75
N SER A 116 -13.03 7.75 -7.63
CA SER A 116 -12.92 6.31 -7.42
C SER A 116 -14.21 5.73 -6.84
N LEU A 117 -14.28 4.40 -6.73
CA LEU A 117 -15.37 3.74 -6.00
C LEU A 117 -15.40 4.21 -4.53
N THR A 118 -14.24 4.35 -3.92
CA THR A 118 -14.08 4.89 -2.56
C THR A 118 -14.59 6.32 -2.47
N GLY A 119 -14.20 7.19 -3.40
CA GLY A 119 -14.64 8.60 -3.42
C GLY A 119 -16.14 8.79 -3.65
N ALA A 120 -16.77 7.86 -4.39
CA ALA A 120 -18.22 7.88 -4.59
C ALA A 120 -19.01 7.54 -3.29
N ASN A 121 -18.36 6.90 -2.32
CA ASN A 121 -18.95 6.55 -1.02
C ASN A 121 -18.52 7.49 0.13
N ALA A 122 -17.71 8.52 -0.16
CA ALA A 122 -17.24 9.47 0.86
C ALA A 122 -18.34 10.48 1.27
N ASP A 123 -18.33 10.88 2.55
CA ASP A 123 -19.17 11.98 3.03
C ASP A 123 -18.68 13.33 2.50
N THR A 124 -17.35 13.46 2.41
CA THR A 124 -16.70 14.64 1.84
C THR A 124 -15.66 14.22 0.83
N ARG A 125 -15.80 14.68 -0.40
CA ARG A 125 -14.81 14.49 -1.45
C ARG A 125 -14.11 15.82 -1.76
N ILE A 126 -12.77 15.81 -1.71
CA ILE A 126 -11.90 16.97 -2.02
C ILE A 126 -11.19 16.68 -3.35
N PRO A 127 -11.69 17.16 -4.48
CA PRO A 127 -11.07 16.91 -5.79
C PRO A 127 -9.86 17.82 -5.98
N LEU A 128 -8.68 17.24 -6.18
CA LEU A 128 -7.43 17.96 -6.36
C LEU A 128 -6.60 17.34 -7.50
N LYS A 129 -5.74 18.14 -8.14
CA LYS A 129 -4.72 17.61 -9.05
C LYS A 129 -3.76 16.68 -8.29
N PRO A 130 -3.16 15.64 -8.93
CA PRO A 130 -2.28 14.70 -8.25
C PRO A 130 -1.15 15.35 -7.44
N SER A 131 -0.53 16.40 -7.97
CA SER A 131 0.51 17.17 -7.28
C SER A 131 -0.02 17.92 -6.05
N ALA A 132 -1.25 18.41 -6.09
CA ALA A 132 -1.89 19.10 -4.98
C ALA A 132 -2.33 18.14 -3.87
N VAL A 133 -2.70 16.89 -4.19
CA VAL A 133 -2.99 15.85 -3.20
C VAL A 133 -1.77 15.59 -2.33
N ASN A 134 -0.59 15.36 -2.96
CA ASN A 134 0.65 15.14 -2.22
C ASN A 134 1.04 16.36 -1.36
N LYS A 135 0.86 17.59 -1.90
CA LYS A 135 1.10 18.81 -1.13
C LYS A 135 0.20 18.88 0.10
N LEU A 136 -1.10 18.63 -0.07
CA LEU A 136 -2.05 18.66 1.06
C LEU A 136 -1.69 17.62 2.13
N LEU A 137 -1.26 16.41 1.74
CA LEU A 137 -0.82 15.40 2.71
C LEU A 137 0.41 15.84 3.49
N ILE A 138 1.38 16.51 2.84
CA ILE A 138 2.55 17.10 3.51
C ILE A 138 2.11 18.19 4.49
N GLU A 139 1.17 19.07 4.09
CA GLU A 139 0.66 20.12 4.97
C GLU A 139 -0.10 19.55 6.18
N VAL A 140 -0.84 18.44 6.01
CA VAL A 140 -1.48 17.72 7.12
C VAL A 140 -0.43 17.15 8.08
N TYR A 141 0.61 16.52 7.55
CA TYR A 141 1.71 16.00 8.38
C TYR A 141 2.42 17.12 9.17
N ASN A 142 2.73 18.23 8.49
CA ASN A 142 3.35 19.41 9.11
C ASN A 142 2.43 20.01 10.17
N GLY A 143 1.14 20.13 9.89
CA GLY A 143 0.15 20.64 10.83
C GLY A 143 0.04 19.83 12.12
N LEU A 144 0.11 18.52 12.04
CA LEU A 144 0.19 17.63 13.21
C LEU A 144 1.50 17.80 14.01
N ASN A 145 2.53 18.38 13.40
CA ASN A 145 3.82 18.71 14.03
C ASN A 145 3.97 20.20 14.40
N GLY A 146 2.89 20.98 14.30
CA GLY A 146 2.82 22.37 14.78
C GLY A 146 3.01 23.45 13.69
N GLY A 147 2.96 23.10 12.40
CA GLY A 147 3.23 24.08 11.37
C GLY A 147 2.50 23.86 10.03
N THR A 148 1.27 24.37 9.89
CA THR A 148 0.65 24.60 8.58
C THR A 148 -0.12 25.91 8.55
N SER A 149 -0.10 26.59 7.42
CA SER A 149 -0.94 27.76 7.13
C SER A 149 -2.05 27.45 6.12
N ASP A 150 -2.07 26.23 5.58
CA ASP A 150 -3.13 25.79 4.66
C ASP A 150 -4.42 25.53 5.41
N LYS A 151 -5.51 26.22 5.00
CA LYS A 151 -6.80 26.12 5.69
C LYS A 151 -7.38 24.71 5.62
N THR A 152 -7.32 24.07 4.46
CA THR A 152 -7.84 22.71 4.27
C THR A 152 -7.05 21.72 5.13
N ALA A 153 -5.72 21.84 5.15
CA ALA A 153 -4.88 21.03 6.02
C ALA A 153 -5.20 21.25 7.49
N THR A 154 -5.42 22.52 7.92
CA THR A 154 -5.80 22.85 9.30
C THR A 154 -7.11 22.18 9.69
N ASP A 155 -8.13 22.22 8.81
CA ASP A 155 -9.43 21.58 9.08
C ASP A 155 -9.29 20.07 9.20
N LEU A 156 -8.49 19.41 8.33
CA LEU A 156 -8.21 17.97 8.41
C LEU A 156 -7.41 17.62 9.68
N VAL A 157 -6.41 18.42 10.06
CA VAL A 157 -5.63 18.25 11.28
C VAL A 157 -6.51 18.31 12.52
N ASN A 158 -7.40 19.30 12.60
CA ASN A 158 -8.34 19.46 13.71
C ASN A 158 -9.24 18.22 13.85
N LYS A 159 -9.74 17.69 12.75
CA LYS A 159 -10.54 16.44 12.73
C LYS A 159 -9.71 15.24 13.20
N LEU A 160 -8.48 15.08 12.71
CA LEU A 160 -7.59 13.99 13.12
C LEU A 160 -7.27 14.06 14.61
N GLN A 161 -6.95 15.24 15.14
CA GLN A 161 -6.67 15.45 16.56
C GLN A 161 -7.89 15.19 17.44
N ALA A 162 -9.08 15.61 16.99
CA ALA A 162 -10.33 15.37 17.71
C ALA A 162 -10.66 13.88 17.85
N GLN A 163 -10.36 13.07 16.84
CA GLN A 163 -10.60 11.62 16.84
C GLN A 163 -9.44 10.80 17.41
N GLY A 164 -8.22 11.34 17.41
CA GLY A 164 -7.03 10.69 17.94
C GLY A 164 -6.84 9.27 17.40
N SER A 165 -6.78 8.28 18.29
CA SER A 165 -6.60 6.87 17.90
C SER A 165 -7.76 6.26 17.11
N ASN A 166 -8.92 6.91 17.07
CA ASN A 166 -10.06 6.48 16.26
C ASN A 166 -10.01 7.02 14.82
N ALA A 167 -8.98 7.79 14.48
CA ALA A 167 -8.74 8.25 13.12
C ALA A 167 -7.72 7.36 12.40
N VAL A 168 -7.88 7.25 11.09
CA VAL A 168 -6.91 6.59 10.21
C VAL A 168 -6.69 7.41 8.95
N VAL A 169 -5.44 7.46 8.50
CA VAL A 169 -5.05 8.06 7.23
C VAL A 169 -4.54 6.98 6.31
N LEU A 170 -5.15 6.88 5.13
CA LEU A 170 -4.73 5.98 4.07
C LEU A 170 -4.14 6.80 2.92
N ALA A 171 -3.09 6.31 2.28
CA ALA A 171 -2.53 6.94 1.09
C ALA A 171 -2.06 5.88 0.09
N ASP A 172 -2.13 6.23 -1.19
CA ASP A 172 -1.61 5.42 -2.28
C ASP A 172 -0.84 6.28 -3.29
N GLY A 173 -0.17 5.63 -4.25
CA GLY A 173 0.59 6.24 -5.32
C GLY A 173 2.09 6.31 -5.03
N SER A 174 2.61 7.38 -4.44
CA SER A 174 4.06 7.51 -4.20
C SER A 174 4.49 6.91 -2.87
N LYS A 175 5.71 6.33 -2.82
CA LYS A 175 6.33 5.88 -1.56
C LYS A 175 6.28 6.96 -0.48
N ALA A 176 6.58 8.22 -0.82
CA ALA A 176 6.60 9.32 0.13
C ALA A 176 5.20 9.58 0.74
N ALA A 177 4.14 9.52 -0.05
CA ALA A 177 2.77 9.68 0.44
C ALA A 177 2.40 8.55 1.42
N ILE A 178 2.76 7.32 1.10
CA ILE A 178 2.51 6.15 1.94
C ILE A 178 3.30 6.23 3.25
N VAL A 179 4.58 6.63 3.21
CA VAL A 179 5.40 6.88 4.41
C VAL A 179 4.73 7.91 5.31
N LEU A 180 4.28 9.04 4.75
CA LEU A 180 3.61 10.09 5.53
C LEU A 180 2.32 9.58 6.18
N SER A 181 1.50 8.80 5.48
CA SER A 181 0.29 8.22 6.07
C SER A 181 0.60 7.27 7.23
N HIS A 182 1.65 6.46 7.11
CA HIS A 182 2.10 5.59 8.19
C HIS A 182 2.60 6.38 9.41
N LEU A 183 3.39 7.44 9.19
CA LEU A 183 3.88 8.32 10.27
C LEU A 183 2.73 9.06 10.97
N ILE A 184 1.72 9.52 10.22
CA ILE A 184 0.51 10.12 10.79
C ILE A 184 -0.22 9.10 11.66
N ASN A 185 -0.45 7.88 11.16
CA ASN A 185 -1.12 6.83 11.92
C ASN A 185 -0.35 6.42 13.18
N GLN A 186 0.98 6.38 13.13
CA GLN A 186 1.81 6.17 14.32
C GLN A 186 1.65 7.30 15.33
N LYS A 187 1.68 8.56 14.87
CA LYS A 187 1.51 9.73 15.75
C LYS A 187 0.15 9.77 16.43
N LEU A 188 -0.90 9.36 15.73
CA LEU A 188 -2.26 9.26 16.25
C LEU A 188 -2.47 8.01 17.14
N ASN A 189 -1.53 7.07 17.15
CA ASN A 189 -1.72 5.72 17.70
C ASN A 189 -2.99 5.06 17.14
N SER A 190 -3.18 5.14 15.82
CA SER A 190 -4.40 4.71 15.14
C SER A 190 -4.73 3.26 15.43
N SER A 191 -5.92 3.01 15.97
CA SER A 191 -6.40 1.66 16.28
C SER A 191 -6.74 0.82 15.04
N ALA A 192 -6.96 1.48 13.88
CA ALA A 192 -7.16 0.82 12.60
C ALA A 192 -5.88 0.17 12.06
N PHE A 193 -4.72 0.61 12.53
CA PHE A 193 -3.42 0.06 12.18
C PHE A 193 -3.09 -1.11 13.10
N THR A 194 -3.34 -2.34 12.64
CA THR A 194 -3.29 -3.53 13.52
C THR A 194 -1.88 -3.93 13.96
N GLY A 195 -0.83 -3.33 13.42
CA GLY A 195 0.56 -3.75 13.62
C GLY A 195 0.90 -5.11 13.00
N LYS A 196 -0.07 -5.75 12.36
CA LYS A 196 0.14 -6.99 11.62
C LYS A 196 0.67 -6.69 10.23
N ALA A 197 1.46 -7.60 9.71
CA ALA A 197 2.03 -7.50 8.37
C ALA A 197 1.58 -8.68 7.52
N ASN A 198 1.24 -8.38 6.27
CA ASN A 198 0.84 -9.39 5.30
C ASN A 198 1.95 -9.56 4.24
N LEU A 199 2.55 -10.75 4.19
CA LEU A 199 3.62 -11.09 3.25
C LEU A 199 3.08 -11.53 1.88
N LEU A 200 1.91 -11.07 1.46
CA LEU A 200 1.19 -11.62 0.31
C LEU A 200 1.88 -11.46 -1.03
N LYS A 201 2.72 -10.42 -1.23
CA LYS A 201 3.38 -10.21 -2.53
C LYS A 201 4.83 -9.77 -2.34
N GLU A 202 5.74 -10.44 -3.03
CA GLU A 202 7.13 -10.02 -3.16
C GLU A 202 7.43 -9.68 -4.61
N TYR A 203 7.86 -8.44 -4.86
CA TYR A 203 8.40 -7.99 -6.13
C TYR A 203 9.85 -7.57 -5.94
N ASP A 204 10.73 -8.05 -6.79
CA ASP A 204 12.14 -7.69 -6.81
C ASP A 204 12.46 -6.95 -8.12
N GLY A 205 12.34 -5.62 -8.09
CA GLY A 205 12.59 -4.77 -9.25
C GLY A 205 14.05 -4.77 -9.68
N ALA A 206 15.01 -4.92 -8.77
CA ALA A 206 16.43 -4.98 -9.11
C ALA A 206 16.72 -6.23 -9.95
N ARG A 207 16.21 -7.37 -9.54
CA ARG A 207 16.36 -8.63 -10.27
C ARG A 207 15.72 -8.61 -11.66
N TYR A 208 14.61 -7.89 -11.82
CA TYR A 208 14.00 -7.68 -13.12
C TYR A 208 14.88 -6.80 -14.03
N GLN A 209 15.50 -5.76 -13.51
CA GLN A 209 16.46 -4.93 -14.27
C GLN A 209 17.71 -5.72 -14.68
N GLU A 210 18.24 -6.55 -13.80
CA GLU A 210 19.34 -7.49 -14.13
C GLU A 210 18.95 -8.44 -15.27
N PHE A 211 17.73 -8.97 -15.23
CA PHE A 211 17.19 -9.82 -16.30
C PHE A 211 17.09 -9.07 -17.63
N LEU A 212 16.56 -7.83 -17.63
CA LEU A 212 16.51 -7.01 -18.85
C LEU A 212 17.91 -6.72 -19.41
N SER A 213 18.86 -6.39 -18.54
CA SER A 213 20.25 -6.16 -18.94
C SER A 213 20.86 -7.42 -19.53
N TRP A 214 20.62 -8.58 -18.95
CA TRP A 214 21.09 -9.86 -19.49
C TRP A 214 20.44 -10.21 -20.83
N MET A 215 19.16 -9.86 -21.05
CA MET A 215 18.49 -10.08 -22.34
C MET A 215 19.03 -9.20 -23.48
N ASN A 216 19.49 -8.00 -23.14
CA ASN A 216 19.92 -6.99 -24.11
C ASN A 216 21.45 -7.02 -24.36
N GLY A 217 22.22 -7.74 -23.58
CA GLY A 217 23.68 -7.89 -23.71
C GLY A 217 24.08 -9.19 -24.33
#